data_338307a027d7059299ae891c95ee4e85
#
_entry.id   338307a027d7059299ae891c95ee4e85
#
_cell.length_a   1.000
_cell.length_b   1.000
_cell.length_c   1.000
_cell.angle_alpha   90.00
_cell.angle_beta   90.00
_cell.angle_gamma   90.00
#
_symmetry.space_group_name_H-M   'P 1'
#
loop_
_entity.id
_entity.type
_entity.pdbx_description
1 polymer ?
#
loop_
_entity_poly.entity_id
_entity_poly.type
_entity_poly.pdbx_seq_one_letter_code
_entity_poly.pdbx_strand_id
1 'polypeptide(L)'
;MLMNMKDLLAVANEHKFAVPAFNISDYSMMNGIFEASEEKQAPVIIAIHPDELKHTGTEIVKAIIEKAHKATVPVCIHLDHGATFE
;
A
#
# COMPACT_ATOMS: atom_id res chain seq x y z
N MET A 1 -0.01 -2.19 10.01
CA MET A 1 -0.13 -0.84 10.59
C MET A 1 -0.26 0.18 9.48
N LEU A 2 -1.39 0.81 9.38
CA LEU A 2 -1.62 1.83 8.34
C LEU A 2 -0.91 3.13 8.73
N MET A 3 -0.07 3.65 7.83
CA MET A 3 0.66 4.90 8.04
C MET A 3 0.46 5.82 6.84
N ASN A 4 0.54 7.14 7.08
CA ASN A 4 0.53 8.07 5.96
C ASN A 4 1.92 8.14 5.30
N MET A 5 1.95 8.63 4.07
CA MET A 5 3.19 8.68 3.27
C MET A 5 4.28 9.53 3.93
N LYS A 6 3.90 10.68 4.49
CA LYS A 6 4.85 11.59 5.11
C LYS A 6 5.59 10.92 6.27
N ASP A 7 4.85 10.27 7.16
CA ASP A 7 5.43 9.62 8.32
C ASP A 7 6.29 8.41 7.92
N LEU A 8 5.81 7.61 6.96
CA LEU A 8 6.55 6.45 6.50
C LEU A 8 7.88 6.85 5.85
N LEU A 9 7.85 7.85 4.97
CA LEU A 9 9.06 8.30 4.30
C LEU A 9 10.03 8.99 5.25
N ALA A 10 9.52 9.69 6.26
CA ALA A 10 10.38 10.29 7.29
C ALA A 10 11.17 9.22 8.05
N VAL A 11 10.51 8.14 8.46
CA VAL A 11 11.17 7.02 9.13
C VAL A 11 12.17 6.35 8.20
N ALA A 12 11.79 6.13 6.94
CA ALA A 12 12.69 5.53 5.95
C ALA A 12 13.94 6.37 5.73
N ASN A 13 13.79 7.69 5.65
CA ASN A 13 14.92 8.60 5.48
C ASN A 13 15.82 8.63 6.72
N GLU A 14 15.23 8.63 7.91
CA GLU A 14 15.97 8.63 9.18
C GLU A 14 16.82 7.37 9.33
N HIS A 15 16.27 6.22 8.99
CA HIS A 15 16.95 4.93 9.09
C HIS A 15 17.62 4.48 7.79
N LYS A 16 17.57 5.31 6.76
CA LYS A 16 18.25 5.10 5.46
C LYS A 16 17.91 3.77 4.79
N PHE A 17 16.61 3.47 4.66
CA PHE A 17 16.16 2.33 3.87
C PHE A 17 15.15 2.78 2.82
N ALA A 18 15.02 1.99 1.76
CA ALA A 18 14.04 2.23 0.71
C ALA A 18 12.74 1.48 1.02
N VAL A 19 11.60 2.10 0.68
CA VAL A 19 10.30 1.47 0.82
C VAL A 19 9.78 1.15 -0.58
N PRO A 20 9.54 -0.12 -0.91
CA PRO A 20 8.98 -0.46 -2.22
C PRO A 20 7.52 -0.05 -2.34
N ALA A 21 7.14 0.36 -3.55
CA ALA A 21 5.75 0.67 -3.88
C ALA A 21 5.30 -0.31 -4.97
N PHE A 22 4.25 -1.07 -4.68
CA PHE A 22 3.71 -2.06 -5.61
C PHE A 22 2.34 -1.65 -6.09
N ASN A 23 2.13 -1.67 -7.40
CA ASN A 23 0.81 -1.48 -7.98
C ASN A 23 0.05 -2.80 -7.89
N ILE A 24 -1.20 -2.72 -7.50
CA ILE A 24 -2.05 -3.90 -7.44
C ILE A 24 -3.22 -3.77 -8.42
N SER A 25 -3.66 -4.88 -8.96
CA SER A 25 -4.81 -4.93 -9.85
C SER A 25 -5.87 -5.94 -9.41
N ASP A 26 -5.57 -6.79 -8.46
CA ASP A 26 -6.54 -7.76 -7.94
C ASP A 26 -6.22 -8.20 -6.50
N TYR A 27 -7.12 -9.00 -5.94
CA TYR A 27 -6.98 -9.49 -4.57
C TYR A 27 -5.81 -10.46 -4.39
N SER A 28 -5.49 -11.24 -5.43
CA SER A 28 -4.35 -12.17 -5.35
C SER A 28 -3.03 -11.42 -5.22
N MET A 29 -2.86 -10.34 -5.99
CA MET A 29 -1.68 -9.49 -5.90
C MET A 29 -1.60 -8.83 -4.53
N MET A 30 -2.72 -8.32 -4.03
CA MET A 30 -2.79 -7.71 -2.72
C MET A 30 -2.36 -8.69 -1.63
N ASN A 31 -2.91 -9.89 -1.63
CA ASN A 31 -2.58 -10.90 -0.62
C ASN A 31 -1.11 -11.32 -0.69
N GLY A 32 -0.58 -11.46 -1.90
CA GLY A 32 0.83 -11.80 -2.08
C GLY A 32 1.78 -10.75 -1.54
N ILE A 33 1.46 -9.47 -1.77
CA ILE A 33 2.27 -8.36 -1.27
C ILE A 33 2.26 -8.31 0.25
N PHE A 34 1.08 -8.44 0.88
CA PHE A 34 0.98 -8.44 2.34
C PHE A 34 1.71 -9.64 2.94
N GLU A 35 1.56 -10.82 2.35
CA GLU A 35 2.25 -12.01 2.82
C GLU A 35 3.78 -11.84 2.77
N ALA A 36 4.30 -11.34 1.66
CA ALA A 36 5.72 -11.09 1.51
C ALA A 36 6.23 -10.05 2.50
N SER A 37 5.47 -8.97 2.70
CA SER A 37 5.84 -7.90 3.63
C SER A 37 5.88 -8.39 5.07
N GLU A 38 4.90 -9.20 5.47
CA GLU A 38 4.87 -9.80 6.81
C GLU A 38 6.02 -10.79 7.01
N GLU A 39 6.28 -11.63 6.02
CA GLU A 39 7.38 -12.61 6.09
C GLU A 39 8.73 -11.93 6.27
N LYS A 40 8.97 -10.85 5.54
CA LYS A 40 10.22 -10.10 5.61
C LYS A 40 10.24 -9.03 6.69
N GLN A 41 9.11 -8.79 7.36
CA GLN A 41 8.94 -7.70 8.33
C GLN A 41 9.41 -6.36 7.75
N ALA A 42 8.94 -6.08 6.53
CA ALA A 42 9.35 -4.90 5.77
C ALA A 42 8.17 -3.97 5.50
N PRO A 43 8.35 -2.66 5.60
CA PRO A 43 7.31 -1.70 5.25
C PRO A 43 7.04 -1.71 3.74
N VAL A 44 5.83 -1.31 3.35
CA VAL A 44 5.43 -1.35 1.95
C VAL A 44 4.45 -0.22 1.64
N ILE A 45 4.49 0.26 0.40
CA ILE A 45 3.50 1.19 -0.15
C ILE A 45 2.65 0.39 -1.13
N ILE A 46 1.33 0.42 -0.94
CA ILE A 46 0.39 -0.18 -1.88
C ILE A 46 -0.12 0.94 -2.77
N ALA A 47 0.25 0.90 -4.05
CA ALA A 47 -0.13 1.91 -5.02
C ALA A 47 -1.32 1.43 -5.85
N ILE A 48 -2.26 2.33 -6.11
CA ILE A 48 -3.47 2.03 -6.88
C ILE A 48 -3.56 3.02 -8.03
N HIS A 49 -3.55 2.51 -9.26
CA HIS A 49 -3.75 3.34 -10.45
C HIS A 49 -5.24 3.56 -10.67
N PRO A 50 -5.70 4.75 -11.10
CA PRO A 50 -7.12 5.00 -11.34
C PRO A 50 -7.78 4.00 -12.30
N ASP A 51 -7.08 3.57 -13.33
CA ASP A 51 -7.62 2.59 -14.28
C ASP A 51 -7.87 1.24 -13.61
N GLU A 52 -6.96 0.81 -12.75
CA GLU A 52 -7.13 -0.43 -11.99
C GLU A 52 -8.26 -0.30 -10.98
N LEU A 53 -8.39 0.87 -10.38
CA LEU A 53 -9.48 1.14 -9.43
C LEU A 53 -10.85 1.06 -10.11
N LYS A 54 -10.96 1.57 -11.35
CA LYS A 54 -12.20 1.45 -12.11
C LYS A 54 -12.53 0.00 -12.44
N HIS A 55 -11.51 -0.80 -12.69
CA HIS A 55 -11.68 -2.21 -13.04
C HIS A 55 -12.07 -3.05 -11.81
N THR A 56 -11.41 -2.85 -10.70
CA THR A 56 -11.61 -3.66 -9.49
C THR A 56 -12.74 -3.15 -8.60
N GLY A 57 -13.12 -1.89 -8.72
CA GLY A 57 -14.09 -1.26 -7.84
C GLY A 57 -13.48 -0.76 -6.54
N THR A 58 -14.27 0.01 -5.79
CA THR A 58 -13.80 0.62 -4.55
C THR A 58 -13.71 -0.36 -3.38
N GLU A 59 -14.29 -1.54 -3.52
CA GLU A 59 -14.27 -2.58 -2.48
C GLU A 59 -12.87 -3.04 -2.16
N ILE A 60 -11.98 -3.05 -3.14
CA ILE A 60 -10.59 -3.45 -2.92
C ILE A 60 -9.87 -2.47 -1.99
N VAL A 61 -10.21 -1.19 -2.05
CA VAL A 61 -9.61 -0.18 -1.17
C VAL A 61 -9.96 -0.48 0.29
N LYS A 62 -11.22 -0.86 0.55
CA LYS A 62 -11.64 -1.23 1.90
C LYS A 62 -10.89 -2.47 2.41
N ALA A 63 -10.70 -3.44 1.52
CA ALA A 63 -9.96 -4.65 1.87
C ALA A 63 -8.50 -4.34 2.19
N ILE A 64 -7.87 -3.45 1.42
CA ILE A 64 -6.49 -3.04 1.66
C ILE A 64 -6.37 -2.30 3.00
N ILE A 65 -7.29 -1.40 3.29
CA ILE A 65 -7.29 -0.66 4.56
C ILE A 65 -7.41 -1.61 5.73
N GLU A 66 -8.32 -2.56 5.66
CA GLU A 66 -8.50 -3.54 6.73
C GLU A 66 -7.25 -4.39 6.94
N LYS A 67 -6.66 -4.88 5.86
CA LYS A 67 -5.42 -5.65 5.94
C LYS A 67 -4.26 -4.81 6.47
N ALA A 68 -4.18 -3.54 6.08
CA ALA A 68 -3.15 -2.64 6.56
C ALA A 68 -3.24 -2.42 8.07
N HIS A 69 -4.45 -2.27 8.59
CA HIS A 69 -4.66 -2.13 10.04
C HIS A 69 -4.25 -3.38 10.82
N LYS A 70 -4.43 -4.55 10.23
CA LYS A 70 -4.08 -5.83 10.87
C LYS A 70 -2.60 -6.18 10.71
N ALA A 71 -1.91 -5.54 9.76
CA ALA A 71 -0.53 -5.86 9.47
C ALA A 71 0.40 -5.47 10.62
N THR A 72 1.44 -6.26 10.84
CA THR A 72 2.46 -5.96 11.85
C THR A 72 3.55 -5.05 11.32
N VAL A 73 3.55 -4.80 10.00
CA VAL A 73 4.51 -3.91 9.34
C VAL A 73 3.82 -2.62 8.93
N PRO A 74 4.56 -1.51 8.79
CA PRO A 74 3.99 -0.26 8.29
C PRO A 74 3.52 -0.40 6.83
N VAL A 75 2.31 0.07 6.55
CA VAL A 75 1.70 0.04 5.21
C VAL A 75 1.14 1.41 4.90
N CYS A 76 1.49 1.95 3.75
CA CYS A 76 0.92 3.19 3.22
C CYS A 76 0.15 2.88 1.94
N ILE A 77 -1.02 3.49 1.80
CA ILE A 77 -1.84 3.35 0.59
C ILE A 77 -1.72 4.64 -0.20
N HIS A 78 -1.40 4.53 -1.49
CA HIS A 78 -1.12 5.66 -2.36
C HIS A 78 -1.93 5.57 -3.64
N LEU A 79 -2.61 6.67 -4.01
CA LEU A 79 -3.27 6.77 -5.32
C LEU A 79 -2.23 7.25 -6.32
N ASP A 80 -1.84 6.36 -7.23
CA ASP A 80 -0.83 6.63 -8.24
C ASP A 80 -1.49 7.24 -9.47
N HIS A 81 -0.85 8.23 -10.07
CA HIS A 81 -1.37 8.92 -11.26
C HIS A 81 -2.79 9.48 -11.10
N GLY A 82 -3.11 10.04 -9.96
CA GLY A 82 -4.43 10.64 -9.74
C GLY A 82 -4.74 11.72 -10.78
N ALA A 83 -5.83 11.51 -11.55
CA ALA A 83 -6.19 12.41 -12.64
C ALA A 83 -6.95 13.65 -12.15
N THR A 84 -7.63 13.55 -11.02
CA THR A 84 -8.37 14.66 -10.42
C THR A 84 -8.10 14.69 -8.92
N PHE A 85 -8.35 15.83 -8.32
CA PHE A 85 -8.24 15.99 -6.86
C PHE A 85 -9.39 15.29 -6.14
N GLU A 86 -10.52 15.19 -6.83
CA GLU A 86 -11.72 14.54 -6.33
C GLU A 86 -11.66 13.04 -6.55
#